data_cd6d1fb2bd266a541d8a9320540ba0e7
#
_entry.id   cd6d1fb2bd266a541d8a9320540ba0e7
#
_cell.length_a   1.000
_cell.length_b   1.000
_cell.length_c   1.000
_cell.angle_alpha   90.00
_cell.angle_beta   90.00
_cell.angle_gamma   90.00
#
_symmetry.space_group_name_H-M   'P 1'
#
loop_
_entity.id
_entity.type
_entity.pdbx_description
1 polymer ?
#
loop_
_entity_poly.entity_id
_entity_poly.type
_entity_poly.pdbx_seq_one_letter_code
_entity_poly.pdbx_strand_id
1 'polypeptide(L)'
;MQTNELYLVIYWNSLLGERISKVISNREDLFDYLNQNFIVSDKDTIDNVIDFGEPIRINDNSYYYVKQVSFIQGKQTVRPEDYVYILANKLDKSYEFTTVFSDKDVLEEYLKDEYPELSTYQRKRLIAGNYSDDLDVGYVRLYK
;
A
#
# COMPACT_ATOMS: atom_id res chain seq x y z
N MET A 1 5.88 19.10 -3.72
CA MET A 1 5.46 17.69 -3.62
C MET A 1 6.64 16.81 -4.01
N GLN A 2 6.96 15.85 -3.18
CA GLN A 2 8.10 14.97 -3.39
C GLN A 2 7.60 13.53 -3.58
N THR A 3 8.13 12.83 -4.59
CA THR A 3 7.71 11.47 -4.89
C THR A 3 8.85 10.51 -4.63
N ASN A 4 8.59 9.52 -3.80
CA ASN A 4 9.49 8.41 -3.49
C ASN A 4 8.76 7.10 -3.73
N GLU A 5 9.39 6.00 -3.39
CA GLU A 5 8.76 4.69 -3.47
C GLU A 5 8.69 4.06 -2.10
N LEU A 6 7.63 3.29 -1.88
CA LEU A 6 7.42 2.48 -0.69
C LEU A 6 7.14 1.05 -1.09
N TYR A 7 7.26 0.16 -0.13
CA TYR A 7 6.93 -1.25 -0.31
C TYR A 7 5.68 -1.59 0.47
N LEU A 8 4.73 -2.24 -0.20
CA LEU A 8 3.55 -2.79 0.43
C LEU A 8 3.76 -4.29 0.60
N VAL A 9 3.57 -4.79 1.81
CA VAL A 9 3.46 -6.23 2.05
C VAL A 9 1.97 -6.54 2.06
N ILE A 10 1.54 -7.33 1.09
CA ILE A 10 0.12 -7.60 0.85
C ILE A 10 -0.17 -9.07 1.15
N TYR A 11 -1.22 -9.29 1.94
CA TYR A 11 -1.74 -10.62 2.23
C TYR A 11 -2.91 -10.89 1.29
N TRP A 12 -2.85 -12.02 0.60
CA TRP A 12 -3.94 -12.50 -0.23
C TRP A 12 -4.54 -13.77 0.37
N ASN A 13 -5.86 -13.81 0.37
CA ASN A 13 -6.63 -14.96 0.83
C ASN A 13 -7.79 -15.17 -0.13
N SER A 14 -8.08 -16.43 -0.47
CA SER A 14 -9.11 -16.75 -1.47
C SER A 14 -10.52 -16.31 -1.07
N LEU A 15 -10.78 -16.14 0.21
CA LEU A 15 -12.09 -15.69 0.71
C LEU A 15 -12.19 -14.19 0.85
N LEU A 16 -11.11 -13.54 1.31
CA LEU A 16 -11.12 -12.13 1.69
C LEU A 16 -10.51 -11.21 0.63
N GLY A 17 -9.81 -11.77 -0.37
CA GLY A 17 -9.08 -11.00 -1.35
C GLY A 17 -7.80 -10.41 -0.74
N GLU A 18 -7.40 -9.24 -1.23
CA GLU A 18 -6.14 -8.62 -0.84
C GLU A 18 -6.32 -7.69 0.36
N ARG A 19 -5.32 -7.69 1.25
CA ARG A 19 -5.25 -6.81 2.41
C ARG A 19 -3.82 -6.31 2.57
N ILE A 20 -3.66 -5.04 2.92
CA ILE A 20 -2.35 -4.52 3.26
C ILE A 20 -1.97 -5.01 4.65
N SER A 21 -0.83 -5.69 4.72
CA SER A 21 -0.27 -6.15 6.00
C SER A 21 0.67 -5.11 6.60
N LYS A 22 1.59 -4.59 5.78
CA LYS A 22 2.58 -3.60 6.22
C LYS A 22 2.90 -2.62 5.10
N VAL A 23 3.27 -1.40 5.47
CA VAL A 23 3.85 -0.39 4.58
C VAL A 23 5.25 -0.10 5.09
N ILE A 24 6.26 -0.34 4.28
CA ILE A 24 7.67 -0.25 4.70
C ILE A 24 8.41 0.70 3.77
N SER A 25 9.17 1.62 4.36
CA SER A 25 9.75 2.76 3.62
C SER A 25 11.02 2.44 2.85
N ASN A 26 11.75 1.40 3.20
CA ASN A 26 13.01 1.10 2.53
C ASN A 26 13.27 -0.40 2.44
N ARG A 27 14.18 -0.76 1.52
CA ARG A 27 14.49 -2.17 1.23
C ARG A 27 15.12 -2.89 2.43
N GLU A 28 15.96 -2.21 3.17
CA GLU A 28 16.65 -2.84 4.30
C GLU A 28 15.66 -3.26 5.40
N ASP A 29 14.76 -2.36 5.76
CA ASP A 29 13.72 -2.68 6.74
C ASP A 29 12.79 -3.78 6.23
N LEU A 30 12.47 -3.77 4.94
CA LEU A 30 11.66 -4.82 4.32
C LEU A 30 12.36 -6.17 4.39
N PHE A 31 13.65 -6.21 4.07
CA PHE A 31 14.45 -7.44 4.14
C PHE A 31 14.41 -8.00 5.57
N ASP A 32 14.66 -7.14 6.55
CA ASP A 32 14.65 -7.54 7.96
C ASP A 32 13.27 -8.04 8.39
N TYR A 33 12.22 -7.35 7.97
CA TYR A 33 10.85 -7.74 8.28
C TYR A 33 10.53 -9.15 7.74
N LEU A 34 10.86 -9.40 6.48
CA LEU A 34 10.61 -10.69 5.85
C LEU A 34 11.44 -11.80 6.50
N ASN A 35 12.69 -11.51 6.82
CA ASN A 35 13.58 -12.48 7.46
C ASN A 35 13.11 -12.87 8.87
N GLN A 36 12.52 -11.91 9.60
CA GLN A 36 12.07 -12.14 10.97
C GLN A 36 10.70 -12.78 11.08
N ASN A 37 9.81 -12.50 10.13
CA ASN A 37 8.40 -12.86 10.23
C ASN A 37 7.98 -14.06 9.37
N PHE A 38 8.84 -14.49 8.46
CA PHE A 38 8.54 -15.62 7.59
C PHE A 38 9.66 -16.66 7.64
N ILE A 39 9.33 -17.91 7.36
CA ILE A 39 10.33 -18.99 7.29
C ILE A 39 11.03 -18.91 5.93
N VAL A 40 11.73 -17.81 5.70
CA VAL A 40 12.51 -17.57 4.50
C VAL A 40 13.86 -17.06 4.98
N SER A 41 14.80 -17.97 5.16
CA SER A 41 16.13 -17.64 5.69
C SER A 41 17.17 -17.42 4.59
N ASP A 42 16.83 -17.74 3.35
CA ASP A 42 17.74 -17.62 2.23
C ASP A 42 17.63 -16.20 1.63
N LYS A 43 18.76 -15.52 1.59
CA LYS A 43 18.85 -14.16 1.03
C LYS A 43 18.33 -14.08 -0.40
N ASP A 44 18.69 -15.05 -1.23
CA ASP A 44 18.27 -15.05 -2.64
C ASP A 44 16.76 -15.17 -2.77
N THR A 45 16.12 -15.96 -1.93
CA THR A 45 14.66 -16.09 -1.92
C THR A 45 14.00 -14.78 -1.49
N ILE A 46 14.53 -14.12 -0.46
CA ILE A 46 14.01 -12.82 -0.03
C ILE A 46 14.20 -11.77 -1.11
N ASP A 47 15.36 -11.73 -1.76
CA ASP A 47 15.60 -10.80 -2.87
C ASP A 47 14.61 -11.03 -4.01
N ASN A 48 14.28 -12.28 -4.32
CA ASN A 48 13.30 -12.59 -5.36
C ASN A 48 11.88 -12.13 -4.97
N VAL A 49 11.51 -12.26 -3.71
CA VAL A 49 10.22 -11.74 -3.22
C VAL A 49 10.16 -10.23 -3.41
N ILE A 50 11.23 -9.52 -3.05
CA ILE A 50 11.27 -8.06 -3.14
C ILE A 50 11.34 -7.59 -4.60
N ASP A 51 12.22 -8.17 -5.39
CA ASP A 51 12.52 -7.66 -6.73
C ASP A 51 11.55 -8.13 -7.80
N PHE A 52 11.00 -9.32 -7.65
CA PHE A 52 10.15 -9.94 -8.69
C PHE A 52 8.71 -10.19 -8.20
N GLY A 53 8.41 -9.84 -6.97
CA GLY A 53 7.06 -10.03 -6.43
C GLY A 53 6.67 -11.49 -6.27
N GLU A 54 7.64 -12.39 -6.09
CA GLU A 54 7.33 -13.79 -5.86
C GLU A 54 6.54 -13.97 -4.57
N PRO A 55 5.46 -14.74 -4.58
CA PRO A 55 4.65 -14.93 -3.39
C PRO A 55 5.33 -15.82 -2.34
N ILE A 56 5.11 -15.48 -1.08
CA ILE A 56 5.45 -16.36 0.05
C ILE A 56 4.18 -17.10 0.42
N ARG A 57 4.09 -18.37 0.06
CA ARG A 57 2.90 -19.18 0.31
C ARG A 57 2.80 -19.57 1.76
N ILE A 58 1.60 -19.41 2.31
CA ILE A 58 1.27 -19.85 3.66
C ILE A 58 0.55 -21.20 3.60
N ASN A 59 -0.40 -21.31 2.68
CA ASN A 59 -1.13 -22.56 2.39
C ASN A 59 -1.71 -22.46 0.98
N ASP A 60 -2.56 -23.41 0.59
CA ASP A 60 -3.14 -23.45 -0.76
C ASP A 60 -4.05 -22.27 -1.07
N ASN A 61 -4.53 -21.56 -0.04
CA ASN A 61 -5.54 -20.52 -0.18
C ASN A 61 -5.04 -19.12 0.24
N SER A 62 -3.77 -19.00 0.61
CA SER A 62 -3.25 -17.71 1.05
C SER A 62 -1.75 -17.58 0.82
N TYR A 63 -1.33 -16.35 0.56
CA TYR A 63 0.08 -16.01 0.40
C TYR A 63 0.31 -14.54 0.67
N TYR A 64 1.57 -14.18 0.88
CA TYR A 64 2.03 -12.79 0.97
C TYR A 64 2.84 -12.46 -0.28
N TYR A 65 2.76 -11.21 -0.70
CA TYR A 65 3.66 -10.71 -1.74
C TYR A 65 3.99 -9.24 -1.49
N VAL A 66 5.02 -8.76 -2.16
CA VAL A 66 5.51 -7.39 -2.00
C VAL A 66 5.25 -6.63 -3.30
N LYS A 67 4.75 -5.41 -3.17
CA LYS A 67 4.56 -4.50 -4.30
C LYS A 67 5.21 -3.18 -3.99
N GLN A 68 6.02 -2.69 -4.92
CA GLN A 68 6.59 -1.35 -4.82
C GLN A 68 5.62 -0.35 -5.43
N VAL A 69 5.32 0.72 -4.70
CA VAL A 69 4.35 1.74 -5.13
C VAL A 69 4.93 3.12 -4.92
N SER A 70 4.39 4.10 -5.66
CA SER A 70 4.77 5.49 -5.50
C SER A 70 4.31 6.04 -4.16
N PHE A 71 5.16 6.84 -3.53
CA PHE A 71 4.85 7.54 -2.29
C PHE A 71 4.91 9.04 -2.55
N ILE A 72 3.76 9.71 -2.48
CA ILE A 72 3.66 11.14 -2.70
C ILE A 72 3.62 11.84 -1.35
N GLN A 73 4.62 12.67 -1.09
CA GLN A 73 4.77 13.37 0.18
C GLN A 73 4.39 14.84 0.04
N GLY A 74 3.70 15.34 1.06
CA GLY A 74 3.40 16.75 1.21
C GLY A 74 4.52 17.47 1.96
N LYS A 75 4.14 18.55 2.64
CA LYS A 75 5.08 19.38 3.39
C LYS A 75 5.55 18.75 4.69
N GLN A 76 4.77 17.84 5.26
CA GLN A 76 5.12 17.20 6.52
C GLN A 76 5.98 15.97 6.27
N THR A 77 6.99 15.80 7.10
CA THR A 77 7.81 14.58 7.08
C THR A 77 7.06 13.46 7.80
N VAL A 78 6.92 12.32 7.12
CA VAL A 78 6.30 11.14 7.71
C VAL A 78 7.34 10.42 8.55
N ARG A 79 6.94 10.08 9.77
CA ARG A 79 7.77 9.34 10.73
C ARG A 79 7.27 7.90 10.85
N PRO A 80 8.12 6.98 11.32
CA PRO A 80 7.63 5.65 11.69
C PRO A 80 6.43 5.75 12.64
N GLU A 81 5.48 4.86 12.47
CA GLU A 81 4.21 4.80 13.20
C GLU A 81 3.18 5.86 12.81
N ASP A 82 3.53 6.84 11.98
CA ASP A 82 2.53 7.76 11.43
C ASP A 82 1.61 7.03 10.45
N TYR A 83 0.37 7.48 10.35
CA TYR A 83 -0.56 6.96 9.36
C TYR A 83 -0.23 7.51 7.99
N VAL A 84 -0.31 6.66 6.98
CA VAL A 84 -0.25 7.02 5.58
C VAL A 84 -1.56 6.58 4.90
N TYR A 85 -1.89 7.21 3.78
CA TYR A 85 -3.13 6.94 3.06
C TYR A 85 -2.82 6.18 1.78
N ILE A 86 -3.64 5.18 1.49
CA ILE A 86 -3.42 4.30 0.35
C ILE A 86 -4.62 4.39 -0.57
N LEU A 87 -4.36 4.74 -1.83
CA LEU A 87 -5.37 4.76 -2.87
C LEU A 87 -5.36 3.43 -3.61
N ALA A 88 -6.52 2.85 -3.79
CA ALA A 88 -6.69 1.62 -4.53
C ALA A 88 -7.77 1.76 -5.59
N ASN A 89 -7.55 1.11 -6.72
CA ASN A 89 -8.61 0.84 -7.70
C ASN A 89 -9.37 -0.38 -7.23
N LYS A 90 -10.70 -0.27 -7.21
CA LYS A 90 -11.56 -1.38 -6.82
C LYS A 90 -11.87 -2.22 -8.04
N LEU A 91 -11.39 -3.45 -8.03
CA LEU A 91 -11.65 -4.44 -9.07
C LEU A 91 -12.80 -5.33 -8.62
N ASP A 92 -13.28 -6.22 -9.50
CA ASP A 92 -14.45 -7.07 -9.24
C ASP A 92 -14.36 -7.82 -7.91
N LYS A 93 -13.23 -8.47 -7.64
CA LYS A 93 -13.02 -9.27 -6.41
C LYS A 93 -11.75 -8.93 -5.67
N SER A 94 -11.09 -7.82 -6.03
CA SER A 94 -9.80 -7.47 -5.45
C SER A 94 -9.59 -5.97 -5.49
N TYR A 95 -8.42 -5.55 -4.97
CA TYR A 95 -7.98 -4.16 -5.01
C TYR A 95 -6.64 -4.07 -5.72
N GLU A 96 -6.47 -3.03 -6.51
CA GLU A 96 -5.17 -2.68 -7.05
C GLU A 96 -4.64 -1.46 -6.29
N PHE A 97 -3.72 -1.67 -5.37
CA PHE A 97 -3.12 -0.59 -4.60
C PHE A 97 -2.11 0.14 -5.48
N THR A 98 -2.29 1.43 -5.67
CA THR A 98 -1.51 2.18 -6.67
C THR A 98 -0.56 3.20 -6.07
N THR A 99 -0.97 3.92 -5.03
CA THR A 99 -0.22 5.08 -4.56
C THR A 99 -0.44 5.26 -3.06
N VAL A 100 0.62 5.69 -2.37
CA VAL A 100 0.56 6.02 -0.95
C VAL A 100 0.82 7.51 -0.78
N PHE A 101 0.11 8.14 0.14
CA PHE A 101 0.18 9.58 0.40
C PHE A 101 0.52 9.84 1.86
N SER A 102 1.35 10.85 2.09
CA SER A 102 1.78 11.20 3.44
C SER A 102 0.66 11.82 4.29
N ASP A 103 -0.28 12.51 3.67
CA ASP A 103 -1.35 13.21 4.38
C ASP A 103 -2.57 13.42 3.49
N LYS A 104 -3.66 13.88 4.12
CA LYS A 104 -4.95 14.06 3.44
C LYS A 104 -4.91 15.17 2.38
N ASP A 105 -4.16 16.23 2.64
CA ASP A 105 -4.12 17.37 1.73
C ASP A 105 -3.50 16.99 0.40
N VAL A 106 -2.40 16.23 0.44
CA VAL A 106 -1.74 15.73 -0.76
C VAL A 106 -2.65 14.76 -1.52
N LEU A 107 -3.34 13.89 -0.81
CA LEU A 107 -4.29 12.98 -1.41
C LEU A 107 -5.44 13.72 -2.09
N GLU A 108 -6.00 14.73 -1.45
CA GLU A 108 -7.08 15.53 -2.04
C GLU A 108 -6.62 16.24 -3.31
N GLU A 109 -5.44 16.83 -3.29
CA GLU A 109 -4.87 17.49 -4.46
C GLU A 109 -4.66 16.51 -5.61
N TYR A 110 -4.13 15.34 -5.32
CA TYR A 110 -3.95 14.28 -6.31
C TYR A 110 -5.30 13.85 -6.93
N LEU A 111 -6.31 13.62 -6.10
CA LEU A 111 -7.64 13.25 -6.58
C LEU A 111 -8.26 14.34 -7.46
N LYS A 112 -8.05 15.60 -7.09
CA LYS A 112 -8.55 16.73 -7.88
C LYS A 112 -7.91 16.77 -9.27
N ASP A 113 -6.61 16.50 -9.36
CA ASP A 113 -5.87 16.56 -10.62
C ASP A 113 -6.12 15.33 -11.50
N GLU A 114 -6.14 14.14 -10.91
CA GLU A 114 -6.20 12.87 -11.65
C GLU A 114 -7.65 12.38 -11.88
N TYR A 115 -8.58 12.84 -11.06
CA TYR A 115 -9.98 12.44 -11.14
C TYR A 115 -10.87 13.69 -11.11
N PRO A 116 -10.78 14.54 -12.15
CA PRO A 116 -11.51 15.83 -12.17
C PRO A 116 -13.02 15.67 -12.18
N GLU A 117 -13.53 14.49 -12.54
CA GLU A 117 -14.96 14.18 -12.51
C GLU A 117 -15.54 14.08 -11.11
N LEU A 118 -14.69 13.88 -10.09
CA LEU A 118 -15.13 13.83 -8.70
C LEU A 118 -15.41 15.24 -8.19
N SER A 119 -16.58 15.43 -7.56
CA SER A 119 -16.90 16.66 -6.87
C SER A 119 -16.11 16.80 -5.57
N THR A 120 -16.08 18.02 -5.01
CA THR A 120 -15.47 18.23 -3.69
C THR A 120 -16.09 17.32 -2.63
N TYR A 121 -17.40 17.17 -2.66
CA TYR A 121 -18.12 16.29 -1.73
C TYR A 121 -17.69 14.82 -1.89
N GLN A 122 -17.58 14.34 -3.14
CA GLN A 122 -17.15 12.97 -3.41
C GLN A 122 -15.73 12.71 -2.97
N ARG A 123 -14.81 13.68 -3.20
CA ARG A 123 -13.43 13.55 -2.74
C ARG A 123 -13.35 13.45 -1.21
N LYS A 124 -14.09 14.30 -0.50
CA LYS A 124 -14.10 14.28 0.96
C LYS A 124 -14.64 12.97 1.51
N ARG A 125 -15.70 12.44 0.91
CA ARG A 125 -16.25 11.16 1.32
C ARG A 125 -15.26 10.01 1.08
N LEU A 126 -14.60 10.01 -0.06
CA LEU A 126 -13.60 8.99 -0.38
C LEU A 126 -12.46 9.00 0.63
N ILE A 127 -11.93 10.18 0.95
CA ILE A 127 -10.84 10.34 1.91
C ILE A 127 -11.28 9.90 3.32
N ALA A 128 -12.55 10.09 3.66
CA ALA A 128 -13.10 9.64 4.94
C ALA A 128 -13.33 8.12 5.02
N GLY A 129 -13.01 7.38 3.97
CA GLY A 129 -13.18 5.94 3.95
C GLY A 129 -14.52 5.45 3.42
N ASN A 130 -15.34 6.33 2.88
CA ASN A 130 -16.61 5.98 2.23
C ASN A 130 -16.33 5.77 0.74
N TYR A 131 -16.18 4.53 0.34
CA TYR A 131 -15.74 4.19 -1.01
C TYR A 131 -16.74 4.61 -2.09
N SER A 132 -16.20 4.83 -3.28
CA SER A 132 -16.98 4.93 -4.52
C SER A 132 -16.99 3.56 -5.20
N ASP A 133 -17.65 3.45 -6.36
CA ASP A 133 -17.70 2.20 -7.10
C ASP A 133 -16.31 1.75 -7.62
N ASP A 134 -15.42 2.71 -7.91
CA ASP A 134 -14.16 2.46 -8.60
C ASP A 134 -12.92 2.68 -7.73
N LEU A 135 -13.04 3.45 -6.65
CA LEU A 135 -11.90 3.84 -5.83
C LEU A 135 -12.15 3.56 -4.36
N ASP A 136 -11.08 3.29 -3.64
CA ASP A 136 -11.10 3.15 -2.20
C ASP A 136 -9.85 3.80 -1.60
N VAL A 137 -10.01 4.36 -0.40
CA VAL A 137 -8.91 4.95 0.37
C VAL A 137 -8.85 4.28 1.72
N GLY A 138 -7.70 3.70 2.02
CA GLY A 138 -7.41 3.16 3.33
C GLY A 138 -6.29 3.95 4.00
N TYR A 139 -6.04 3.65 5.26
CA TYR A 139 -4.91 4.22 5.97
C TYR A 139 -4.26 3.15 6.84
N VAL A 140 -2.94 3.19 6.92
CA VAL A 140 -2.12 2.21 7.63
C VAL A 140 -0.96 2.95 8.28
N ARG A 141 -0.47 2.45 9.40
CA ARG A 141 0.73 3.00 10.02
C ARG A 141 1.97 2.58 9.24
N LEU A 142 2.86 3.54 9.03
CA LEU A 142 4.16 3.24 8.45
C LEU A 142 4.97 2.38 9.43
N TYR A 143 5.52 1.28 8.93
CA TYR A 143 6.30 0.35 9.73
C TYR A 143 7.61 1.00 10.20
N LYS A 144 7.84 0.93 11.50
CA LYS A 144 8.98 1.54 12.20
C LYS A 144 9.12 3.03 11.95
#